data_81ce925843bea47e143ec54ee7b9f6b7
#
_entry.id   81ce925843bea47e143ec54ee7b9f6b7
#
_cell.length_a   1.000
_cell.length_b   1.000
_cell.length_c   1.000
_cell.angle_alpha   90.00
_cell.angle_beta   90.00
_cell.angle_gamma   90.00
#
_symmetry.space_group_name_H-M   'P 1'
#
loop_
_entity.id
_entity.type
_entity.pdbx_description
1 polymer ?
#
loop_
_entity_poly.entity_id
_entity_poly.type
_entity_poly.pdbx_seq_one_letter_code
_entity_poly.pdbx_strand_id
1 'polypeptide(L)'
;MEWMEMRNINFAFRDYATRLDLTSKAQGIAEAENYFSGLSQYAKNQCTYGALLNCYCKEKMTDKALALFKKMDEMNIASTSVAFNNLMSLYMRLGQPEKVPPLIEEMRHRNIPLDTFSYNILMHSYSCLNDIEAVERVFEEITEENEKECDWTTFSNLAAVYVKYGLNEKAESALKKLEEEMGPRSRYAYHCLISLYAGTSNLDEVHRVWNSLKSGFPKTTNVSYRVMLHALDRLNDINGLKRCFEEWESSYSSYDIRLANVAISAYLKNDMIVEAESVLDEAIKRSEGPFFKAWDMFMMFFLKQRRVDSAFKYMESALGHPKSESVDKVLKYFEEEKNVDGAEELCKTLKKVNRLDSKAYDSLLRTYIAAGKSAPDMRMRIEADGIEVNSEFENLLETVCPK
;
A
#
# COMPACT_ATOMS: atom_id res chain seq x y z
N MET A 1 22.08 -15.30 -13.46
CA MET A 1 21.90 -15.55 -14.91
C MET A 1 23.16 -15.23 -15.71
N GLU A 2 23.89 -14.16 -15.44
CA GLU A 2 25.22 -13.88 -16.02
C GLU A 2 26.20 -15.06 -15.85
N TRP A 3 26.17 -15.71 -14.68
CA TRP A 3 26.95 -16.93 -14.44
C TRP A 3 26.57 -18.11 -15.38
N MET A 4 25.29 -18.21 -15.78
CA MET A 4 24.84 -19.22 -16.75
C MET A 4 25.36 -18.90 -18.17
N GLU A 5 25.35 -17.62 -18.54
CA GLU A 5 25.92 -17.16 -19.82
C GLU A 5 27.42 -17.38 -19.89
N MET A 6 28.17 -17.04 -18.84
CA MET A 6 29.60 -17.28 -18.77
C MET A 6 29.97 -18.80 -18.92
N ARG A 7 29.02 -19.69 -18.57
CA ARG A 7 29.19 -21.15 -18.72
C ARG A 7 28.55 -21.73 -19.97
N ASN A 8 28.08 -20.89 -20.91
CA ASN A 8 27.39 -21.30 -22.13
C ASN A 8 26.22 -22.27 -21.88
N ILE A 9 25.47 -22.07 -20.77
CA ILE A 9 24.29 -22.87 -20.50
C ILE A 9 23.16 -22.33 -21.39
N ASN A 10 22.59 -23.21 -22.23
CA ASN A 10 21.48 -22.85 -23.10
C ASN A 10 20.26 -22.45 -22.29
N PHE A 11 19.70 -21.25 -22.57
CA PHE A 11 18.46 -20.79 -21.98
C PHE A 11 17.24 -21.43 -22.65
N ALA A 12 16.29 -21.90 -21.82
CA ALA A 12 14.95 -22.21 -22.26
C ALA A 12 14.15 -20.92 -22.45
N PHE A 13 13.02 -20.96 -23.16
CA PHE A 13 12.18 -19.79 -23.38
C PHE A 13 11.75 -19.07 -22.09
N ARG A 14 11.48 -19.84 -21.02
CA ARG A 14 11.12 -19.30 -19.71
C ARG A 14 12.28 -18.58 -19.02
N ASP A 15 13.52 -18.95 -19.30
CA ASP A 15 14.69 -18.30 -18.68
C ASP A 15 14.87 -16.88 -19.21
N TYR A 16 14.62 -16.65 -20.51
CA TYR A 16 14.61 -15.29 -21.09
C TYR A 16 13.52 -14.41 -20.47
N ALA A 17 12.32 -14.96 -20.28
CA ALA A 17 11.21 -14.25 -19.62
C ALA A 17 11.54 -13.94 -18.15
N THR A 18 12.11 -14.91 -17.42
CA THR A 18 12.54 -14.71 -16.03
C THR A 18 13.63 -13.66 -15.93
N ARG A 19 14.61 -13.67 -16.84
CA ARG A 19 15.67 -12.66 -16.88
C ARG A 19 15.12 -11.27 -17.12
N LEU A 20 14.16 -11.13 -18.04
CA LEU A 20 13.49 -9.87 -18.32
C LEU A 20 12.76 -9.31 -17.07
N ASP A 21 11.99 -10.15 -16.36
CA ASP A 21 11.34 -9.75 -15.11
C ASP A 21 12.32 -9.35 -14.00
N LEU A 22 13.45 -10.09 -13.89
CA LEU A 22 14.52 -9.76 -12.93
C LEU A 22 15.24 -8.46 -13.31
N THR A 23 15.52 -8.23 -14.60
CA THR A 23 16.14 -6.99 -15.09
C THR A 23 15.24 -5.80 -14.79
N SER A 24 13.94 -5.91 -15.08
CA SER A 24 12.97 -4.85 -14.75
C SER A 24 12.95 -4.52 -13.26
N LYS A 25 13.00 -5.55 -12.39
CA LYS A 25 13.00 -5.34 -10.93
C LYS A 25 14.30 -4.74 -10.38
N ALA A 26 15.45 -5.12 -10.94
CA ALA A 26 16.76 -4.73 -10.41
C ALA A 26 17.29 -3.44 -11.03
N GLN A 27 17.03 -3.19 -12.30
CA GLN A 27 17.63 -2.12 -13.10
C GLN A 27 16.58 -1.17 -13.71
N GLY A 28 15.30 -1.51 -13.56
CA GLY A 28 14.19 -0.71 -14.06
C GLY A 28 13.71 -1.12 -15.46
N ILE A 29 12.60 -0.50 -15.87
CA ILE A 29 11.90 -0.89 -17.09
C ILE A 29 12.69 -0.58 -18.37
N ALA A 30 13.47 0.51 -18.39
CA ALA A 30 14.28 0.89 -19.55
C ALA A 30 15.31 -0.21 -19.91
N GLU A 31 15.98 -0.77 -18.91
CA GLU A 31 16.93 -1.87 -19.12
C GLU A 31 16.24 -3.18 -19.53
N ALA A 32 15.02 -3.42 -19.05
CA ALA A 32 14.22 -4.55 -19.52
C ALA A 32 13.81 -4.39 -21.01
N GLU A 33 13.47 -3.17 -21.44
CA GLU A 33 13.19 -2.84 -22.85
C GLU A 33 14.45 -3.04 -23.71
N ASN A 34 15.62 -2.58 -23.26
CA ASN A 34 16.89 -2.78 -23.93
C ASN A 34 17.21 -4.26 -24.07
N TYR A 35 17.08 -5.00 -22.97
CA TYR A 35 17.28 -6.46 -22.99
C TYR A 35 16.33 -7.15 -23.98
N PHE A 36 15.03 -6.86 -23.94
CA PHE A 36 14.06 -7.44 -24.86
C PHE A 36 14.39 -7.09 -26.33
N SER A 37 14.77 -5.85 -26.61
CA SER A 37 15.14 -5.41 -27.95
C SER A 37 16.35 -6.17 -28.51
N GLY A 38 17.33 -6.46 -27.67
CA GLY A 38 18.54 -7.22 -28.01
C GLY A 38 18.33 -8.74 -28.17
N LEU A 39 17.15 -9.28 -27.80
CA LEU A 39 16.87 -10.71 -27.96
C LEU A 39 16.80 -11.10 -29.44
N SER A 40 17.31 -12.30 -29.75
CA SER A 40 17.13 -12.91 -31.06
C SER A 40 15.65 -13.14 -31.38
N GLN A 41 15.32 -13.27 -32.67
CA GLN A 41 13.92 -13.54 -33.10
C GLN A 41 13.36 -14.82 -32.46
N TYR A 42 14.23 -15.85 -32.29
CA TYR A 42 13.86 -17.09 -31.61
C TYR A 42 13.50 -16.91 -30.14
N ALA A 43 14.19 -16.01 -29.42
CA ALA A 43 13.92 -15.71 -28.02
C ALA A 43 12.73 -14.75 -27.81
N LYS A 44 12.29 -14.04 -28.87
CA LYS A 44 11.08 -13.21 -28.89
C LYS A 44 9.84 -14.05 -29.14
N ASN A 45 9.31 -14.66 -28.12
CA ASN A 45 8.17 -15.58 -28.16
C ASN A 45 7.11 -15.17 -27.13
N GLN A 46 6.02 -15.93 -27.05
CA GLN A 46 4.90 -15.67 -26.15
C GLN A 46 5.33 -15.43 -24.68
N CYS A 47 6.32 -16.18 -24.17
CA CYS A 47 6.80 -16.05 -22.80
C CYS A 47 7.48 -14.68 -22.56
N THR A 48 8.36 -14.26 -23.48
CA THR A 48 9.11 -13.01 -23.35
C THR A 48 8.23 -11.77 -23.61
N TYR A 49 7.30 -11.84 -24.57
CA TYR A 49 6.29 -10.81 -24.76
C TYR A 49 5.37 -10.70 -23.54
N GLY A 50 4.91 -11.83 -22.99
CA GLY A 50 4.09 -11.86 -21.78
C GLY A 50 4.80 -11.27 -20.55
N ALA A 51 6.11 -11.54 -20.41
CA ALA A 51 6.93 -10.97 -19.35
C ALA A 51 7.09 -9.44 -19.50
N LEU A 52 7.33 -8.95 -20.73
CA LEU A 52 7.40 -7.51 -20.98
C LEU A 52 6.07 -6.81 -20.71
N LEU A 53 4.95 -7.43 -21.14
CA LEU A 53 3.61 -6.94 -20.84
C LEU A 53 3.37 -6.84 -19.33
N ASN A 54 3.74 -7.88 -18.57
CA ASN A 54 3.67 -7.87 -17.12
C ASN A 54 4.50 -6.73 -16.49
N CYS A 55 5.70 -6.46 -17.03
CA CYS A 55 6.53 -5.34 -16.57
C CYS A 55 5.84 -3.99 -16.80
N TYR A 56 5.29 -3.74 -18.00
CA TYR A 56 4.54 -2.52 -18.29
C TYR A 56 3.30 -2.38 -17.38
N CYS A 57 2.57 -3.49 -17.15
CA CYS A 57 1.41 -3.49 -16.27
C CYS A 57 1.78 -3.21 -14.80
N LYS A 58 2.93 -3.69 -14.33
CA LYS A 58 3.45 -3.40 -12.98
C LYS A 58 3.81 -1.93 -12.80
N GLU A 59 4.45 -1.34 -13.82
CA GLU A 59 4.86 0.07 -13.83
C GLU A 59 3.73 1.03 -14.23
N LYS A 60 2.50 0.53 -14.44
CA LYS A 60 1.31 1.30 -14.86
C LYS A 60 1.51 2.07 -16.16
N MET A 61 2.33 1.56 -17.07
CA MET A 61 2.60 2.15 -18.39
C MET A 61 1.49 1.75 -19.37
N THR A 62 0.31 2.31 -19.20
CA THR A 62 -0.93 1.89 -19.89
C THR A 62 -0.80 1.87 -21.40
N ASP A 63 -0.29 2.95 -22.01
CA ASP A 63 -0.19 3.06 -23.46
C ASP A 63 0.74 2.00 -24.05
N LYS A 64 1.90 1.77 -23.40
CA LYS A 64 2.85 0.74 -23.83
C LYS A 64 2.28 -0.67 -23.64
N ALA A 65 1.56 -0.92 -22.53
CA ALA A 65 0.93 -2.21 -22.29
C ALA A 65 -0.13 -2.53 -23.33
N LEU A 66 -1.02 -1.58 -23.65
CA LEU A 66 -2.07 -1.76 -24.68
C LEU A 66 -1.49 -1.91 -26.09
N ALA A 67 -0.49 -1.10 -26.45
CA ALA A 67 0.20 -1.22 -27.72
C ALA A 67 0.90 -2.59 -27.88
N LEU A 68 1.55 -3.07 -26.81
CA LEU A 68 2.20 -4.38 -26.79
C LEU A 68 1.18 -5.51 -26.90
N PHE A 69 0.08 -5.44 -26.14
CA PHE A 69 -0.99 -6.43 -26.21
C PHE A 69 -1.61 -6.50 -27.61
N LYS A 70 -1.91 -5.36 -28.24
CA LYS A 70 -2.38 -5.31 -29.63
C LYS A 70 -1.39 -5.98 -30.58
N LYS A 71 -0.09 -5.70 -30.44
CA LYS A 71 0.95 -6.35 -31.24
C LYS A 71 0.98 -7.86 -31.01
N MET A 72 0.84 -8.33 -29.77
CA MET A 72 0.75 -9.75 -29.45
C MET A 72 -0.47 -10.40 -30.09
N ASP A 73 -1.59 -9.69 -30.14
CA ASP A 73 -2.83 -10.13 -30.77
C ASP A 73 -2.67 -10.27 -32.29
N GLU A 74 -2.11 -9.26 -32.96
CA GLU A 74 -1.77 -9.28 -34.40
C GLU A 74 -0.81 -10.46 -34.76
N MET A 75 0.04 -10.84 -33.82
CA MET A 75 0.97 -11.98 -33.98
C MET A 75 0.35 -13.34 -33.58
N ASN A 76 -0.92 -13.38 -33.18
CA ASN A 76 -1.62 -14.55 -32.64
C ASN A 76 -0.94 -15.21 -31.41
N ILE A 77 -0.21 -14.44 -30.61
CA ILE A 77 0.45 -14.90 -29.38
C ILE A 77 -0.25 -14.39 -28.09
N ALA A 78 -1.32 -13.61 -28.21
CA ALA A 78 -2.18 -13.21 -27.08
C ALA A 78 -3.29 -14.24 -26.77
N SER A 79 -3.09 -15.51 -27.15
CA SER A 79 -4.08 -16.58 -27.07
C SER A 79 -4.09 -17.34 -25.73
N THR A 80 -3.58 -16.74 -24.65
CA THR A 80 -3.55 -17.37 -23.33
C THR A 80 -4.14 -16.45 -22.26
N SER A 81 -4.66 -17.04 -21.18
CA SER A 81 -5.14 -16.33 -19.99
C SER A 81 -4.12 -15.32 -19.43
N VAL A 82 -2.82 -15.63 -19.49
CA VAL A 82 -1.74 -14.80 -18.93
C VAL A 82 -1.73 -13.38 -19.50
N ALA A 83 -1.91 -13.21 -20.81
CA ALA A 83 -1.91 -11.88 -21.44
C ALA A 83 -3.11 -11.04 -20.96
N PHE A 84 -4.29 -11.62 -20.91
CA PHE A 84 -5.51 -10.99 -20.42
C PHE A 84 -5.43 -10.70 -18.89
N ASN A 85 -4.92 -11.65 -18.12
CA ASN A 85 -4.71 -11.50 -16.68
C ASN A 85 -3.78 -10.33 -16.34
N ASN A 86 -2.75 -10.08 -17.16
CA ASN A 86 -1.89 -8.92 -17.02
C ASN A 86 -2.65 -7.60 -17.25
N LEU A 87 -3.49 -7.51 -18.29
CA LEU A 87 -4.31 -6.32 -18.54
C LEU A 87 -5.37 -6.12 -17.45
N MET A 88 -6.06 -7.18 -17.02
CA MET A 88 -7.02 -7.09 -15.93
C MET A 88 -6.36 -6.60 -14.65
N SER A 89 -5.16 -7.11 -14.32
CA SER A 89 -4.35 -6.63 -13.20
C SER A 89 -3.96 -5.16 -13.33
N LEU A 90 -3.64 -4.70 -14.54
CA LEU A 90 -3.35 -3.30 -14.81
C LEU A 90 -4.58 -2.43 -14.51
N TYR A 91 -5.75 -2.78 -15.04
CA TYR A 91 -6.98 -2.01 -14.80
C TYR A 91 -7.36 -1.97 -13.32
N MET A 92 -7.22 -3.08 -12.59
CA MET A 92 -7.42 -3.09 -11.14
C MET A 92 -6.47 -2.13 -10.41
N ARG A 93 -5.19 -2.07 -10.81
CA ARG A 93 -4.19 -1.13 -10.24
C ARG A 93 -4.42 0.33 -10.60
N LEU A 94 -5.12 0.60 -11.70
CA LEU A 94 -5.52 1.94 -12.12
C LEU A 94 -6.83 2.39 -11.47
N GLY A 95 -7.49 1.53 -10.68
CA GLY A 95 -8.79 1.82 -10.09
C GLY A 95 -9.92 1.84 -11.13
N GLN A 96 -9.81 1.03 -12.19
CA GLN A 96 -10.77 0.89 -13.29
C GLN A 96 -11.35 -0.55 -13.34
N PRO A 97 -12.00 -1.02 -12.26
CA PRO A 97 -12.49 -2.39 -12.17
C PRO A 97 -13.57 -2.71 -13.23
N GLU A 98 -14.31 -1.69 -13.70
CA GLU A 98 -15.34 -1.82 -14.73
C GLU A 98 -14.81 -2.33 -16.09
N LYS A 99 -13.50 -2.27 -16.32
CA LYS A 99 -12.86 -2.78 -17.54
C LYS A 99 -12.52 -4.27 -17.50
N VAL A 100 -12.64 -4.90 -16.34
CA VAL A 100 -12.31 -6.33 -16.18
C VAL A 100 -13.38 -7.25 -16.79
N PRO A 101 -14.69 -7.10 -16.50
CA PRO A 101 -15.71 -7.98 -17.09
C PRO A 101 -15.70 -8.04 -18.62
N PRO A 102 -15.57 -6.92 -19.38
CA PRO A 102 -15.45 -6.98 -20.83
C PRO A 102 -14.27 -7.82 -21.34
N LEU A 103 -13.13 -7.83 -20.63
CA LEU A 103 -11.98 -8.68 -20.99
C LEU A 103 -12.26 -10.16 -20.76
N ILE A 104 -13.01 -10.50 -19.74
CA ILE A 104 -13.45 -11.88 -19.50
C ILE A 104 -14.39 -12.35 -20.62
N GLU A 105 -15.35 -11.51 -21.03
CA GLU A 105 -16.21 -11.83 -22.16
C GLU A 105 -15.41 -12.00 -23.46
N GLU A 106 -14.41 -11.16 -23.69
CA GLU A 106 -13.49 -11.32 -24.82
C GLU A 106 -12.74 -12.66 -24.78
N MET A 107 -12.24 -13.09 -23.57
CA MET A 107 -11.62 -14.41 -23.41
C MET A 107 -12.61 -15.54 -23.76
N ARG A 108 -13.87 -15.45 -23.28
CA ARG A 108 -14.92 -16.44 -23.59
C ARG A 108 -15.20 -16.51 -25.09
N HIS A 109 -15.36 -15.37 -25.75
CA HIS A 109 -15.59 -15.30 -27.22
C HIS A 109 -14.43 -15.89 -28.03
N ARG A 110 -13.22 -15.77 -27.51
CA ARG A 110 -12.01 -16.36 -28.14
C ARG A 110 -11.73 -17.81 -27.73
N ASN A 111 -12.61 -18.43 -26.96
CA ASN A 111 -12.41 -19.76 -26.35
C ASN A 111 -11.08 -19.89 -25.59
N ILE A 112 -10.65 -18.81 -24.92
CA ILE A 112 -9.50 -18.83 -24.02
C ILE A 112 -10.01 -19.27 -22.64
N PRO A 113 -9.52 -20.39 -22.08
CA PRO A 113 -10.00 -20.87 -20.79
C PRO A 113 -9.66 -19.87 -19.67
N LEU A 114 -10.59 -19.65 -18.77
CA LEU A 114 -10.36 -18.92 -17.54
C LEU A 114 -9.61 -19.84 -16.57
N ASP A 115 -8.62 -19.27 -15.88
CA ASP A 115 -7.92 -19.96 -14.81
C ASP A 115 -8.33 -19.36 -13.44
N THR A 116 -7.92 -20.00 -12.34
CA THR A 116 -8.19 -19.52 -10.97
C THR A 116 -7.87 -18.03 -10.80
N PHE A 117 -6.79 -17.55 -11.44
CA PHE A 117 -6.39 -16.15 -11.35
C PHE A 117 -7.37 -15.23 -12.08
N SER A 118 -7.88 -15.64 -13.27
CA SER A 118 -8.89 -14.90 -14.03
C SER A 118 -10.17 -14.73 -13.21
N TYR A 119 -10.66 -15.82 -12.61
CA TYR A 119 -11.85 -15.79 -11.76
C TYR A 119 -11.63 -14.91 -10.51
N ASN A 120 -10.48 -15.04 -9.86
CA ASN A 120 -10.15 -14.26 -8.68
C ASN A 120 -10.09 -12.74 -8.97
N ILE A 121 -9.56 -12.32 -10.12
CA ILE A 121 -9.59 -10.91 -10.54
C ILE A 121 -11.02 -10.46 -10.84
N LEU A 122 -11.83 -11.29 -11.49
CA LEU A 122 -13.21 -10.97 -11.81
C LEU A 122 -14.03 -10.77 -10.54
N MET A 123 -13.95 -11.69 -9.57
CA MET A 123 -14.61 -11.52 -8.25
C MET A 123 -14.14 -10.24 -7.54
N HIS A 124 -12.84 -9.96 -7.58
CA HIS A 124 -12.30 -8.73 -6.98
C HIS A 124 -12.82 -7.47 -7.69
N SER A 125 -12.95 -7.50 -9.03
CA SER A 125 -13.49 -6.35 -9.76
C SER A 125 -14.94 -6.08 -9.38
N TYR A 126 -15.79 -7.10 -9.33
CA TYR A 126 -17.18 -6.97 -8.88
C TYR A 126 -17.27 -6.50 -7.42
N SER A 127 -16.38 -6.97 -6.55
CA SER A 127 -16.29 -6.44 -5.18
C SER A 127 -15.95 -4.94 -5.15
N CYS A 128 -15.07 -4.45 -6.04
CA CYS A 128 -14.78 -3.02 -6.16
C CYS A 128 -15.95 -2.22 -6.73
N LEU A 129 -16.75 -2.82 -7.59
CA LEU A 129 -17.97 -2.24 -8.16
C LEU A 129 -19.18 -2.32 -7.19
N ASN A 130 -18.99 -2.89 -6.00
CA ASN A 130 -20.03 -3.13 -5.00
C ASN A 130 -21.17 -4.06 -5.47
N ASP A 131 -20.87 -4.97 -6.39
CA ASP A 131 -21.80 -5.99 -6.90
C ASP A 131 -21.49 -7.36 -6.28
N ILE A 132 -22.05 -7.59 -5.07
CA ILE A 132 -21.86 -8.86 -4.37
C ILE A 132 -22.57 -10.03 -5.05
N GLU A 133 -23.71 -9.77 -5.70
CA GLU A 133 -24.47 -10.81 -6.40
C GLU A 133 -23.67 -11.35 -7.59
N ALA A 134 -22.95 -10.47 -8.30
CA ALA A 134 -22.04 -10.90 -9.37
C ALA A 134 -20.86 -11.71 -8.80
N VAL A 135 -20.33 -11.37 -7.62
CA VAL A 135 -19.28 -12.18 -6.98
C VAL A 135 -19.79 -13.58 -6.68
N GLU A 136 -20.99 -13.72 -6.13
CA GLU A 136 -21.60 -15.02 -5.81
C GLU A 136 -21.85 -15.83 -7.08
N ARG A 137 -22.38 -15.22 -8.15
CA ARG A 137 -22.55 -15.89 -9.45
C ARG A 137 -21.24 -16.41 -10.02
N VAL A 138 -20.17 -15.62 -9.97
CA VAL A 138 -18.85 -16.06 -10.45
C VAL A 138 -18.32 -17.21 -9.59
N PHE A 139 -18.56 -17.20 -8.29
CA PHE A 139 -18.16 -18.30 -7.42
C PHE A 139 -18.95 -19.58 -7.69
N GLU A 140 -20.25 -19.48 -7.95
CA GLU A 140 -21.10 -20.60 -8.37
C GLU A 140 -20.61 -21.18 -9.71
N GLU A 141 -20.31 -20.33 -10.70
CA GLU A 141 -19.77 -20.76 -11.99
C GLU A 141 -18.49 -21.59 -11.82
N ILE A 142 -17.53 -21.14 -10.98
CA ILE A 142 -16.28 -21.89 -10.76
C ILE A 142 -16.59 -23.27 -10.14
N THR A 143 -17.50 -23.32 -9.17
CA THR A 143 -17.79 -24.56 -8.46
C THR A 143 -18.57 -25.56 -9.31
N GLU A 144 -19.40 -25.08 -10.24
CA GLU A 144 -20.17 -25.94 -11.16
C GLU A 144 -19.31 -26.45 -12.33
N GLU A 145 -18.46 -25.60 -12.92
CA GLU A 145 -17.66 -25.96 -14.08
C GLU A 145 -16.43 -26.79 -13.70
N ASN A 146 -15.79 -26.47 -12.60
CA ASN A 146 -14.55 -27.15 -12.20
C ASN A 146 -14.20 -26.93 -10.71
N GLU A 147 -14.80 -27.73 -9.83
CA GLU A 147 -14.55 -27.67 -8.37
C GLU A 147 -13.04 -27.74 -8.03
N LYS A 148 -12.20 -28.35 -8.90
CA LYS A 148 -10.75 -28.44 -8.73
C LYS A 148 -10.02 -27.12 -8.97
N GLU A 149 -10.66 -26.12 -9.53
CA GLU A 149 -10.08 -24.78 -9.74
C GLU A 149 -10.25 -23.87 -8.53
N CYS A 150 -11.10 -24.26 -7.56
CA CYS A 150 -11.18 -23.57 -6.28
C CYS A 150 -10.01 -23.95 -5.40
N ASP A 151 -9.03 -23.08 -5.31
CA ASP A 151 -7.95 -23.22 -4.34
C ASP A 151 -8.14 -22.31 -3.12
N TRP A 152 -7.26 -22.41 -2.15
CA TRP A 152 -7.32 -21.58 -0.95
C TRP A 152 -7.29 -20.07 -1.26
N THR A 153 -6.76 -19.61 -2.43
CA THR A 153 -6.76 -18.20 -2.82
C THR A 153 -8.14 -17.73 -3.23
N THR A 154 -8.94 -18.59 -3.86
CA THR A 154 -10.33 -18.33 -4.21
C THR A 154 -11.16 -18.11 -2.94
N PHE A 155 -11.02 -19.01 -1.96
CA PHE A 155 -11.71 -18.87 -0.68
C PHE A 155 -11.24 -17.66 0.13
N SER A 156 -9.95 -17.33 0.05
CA SER A 156 -9.41 -16.11 0.67
C SER A 156 -10.03 -14.83 0.07
N ASN A 157 -10.17 -14.79 -1.25
CA ASN A 157 -10.81 -13.69 -1.96
C ASN A 157 -12.29 -13.56 -1.58
N LEU A 158 -13.01 -14.68 -1.60
CA LEU A 158 -14.42 -14.72 -1.24
C LEU A 158 -14.64 -14.24 0.21
N ALA A 159 -13.85 -14.76 1.16
CA ALA A 159 -13.88 -14.33 2.54
C ALA A 159 -13.60 -12.82 2.69
N ALA A 160 -12.61 -12.30 1.94
CA ALA A 160 -12.30 -10.86 1.96
C ALA A 160 -13.47 -10.00 1.47
N VAL A 161 -14.19 -10.48 0.44
CA VAL A 161 -15.42 -9.82 -0.04
C VAL A 161 -16.48 -9.84 1.06
N TYR A 162 -16.78 -10.99 1.65
CA TYR A 162 -17.79 -11.10 2.70
C TYR A 162 -17.45 -10.25 3.93
N VAL A 163 -16.17 -10.20 4.34
CA VAL A 163 -15.70 -9.29 5.41
C VAL A 163 -15.96 -7.82 5.06
N LYS A 164 -15.69 -7.41 3.82
CA LYS A 164 -15.94 -6.05 3.34
C LYS A 164 -17.42 -5.67 3.45
N TYR A 165 -18.32 -6.61 3.20
CA TYR A 165 -19.77 -6.39 3.25
C TYR A 165 -20.39 -6.71 4.63
N GLY A 166 -19.59 -7.08 5.63
CA GLY A 166 -20.07 -7.41 6.98
C GLY A 166 -20.86 -8.72 7.07
N LEU A 167 -20.71 -9.60 6.06
CA LEU A 167 -21.38 -10.91 6.01
C LEU A 167 -20.55 -11.95 6.77
N ASN A 168 -20.44 -11.78 8.09
CA ASN A 168 -19.49 -12.53 8.93
C ASN A 168 -19.71 -14.05 8.88
N GLU A 169 -20.95 -14.55 8.88
CA GLU A 169 -21.23 -15.99 8.80
C GLU A 169 -20.73 -16.61 7.49
N LYS A 170 -20.98 -15.93 6.34
CA LYS A 170 -20.47 -16.36 5.04
C LYS A 170 -18.93 -16.26 4.99
N ALA A 171 -18.35 -15.21 5.58
CA ALA A 171 -16.91 -15.06 5.67
C ALA A 171 -16.27 -16.20 6.46
N GLU A 172 -16.80 -16.55 7.63
CA GLU A 172 -16.28 -17.66 8.43
C GLU A 172 -16.43 -19.02 7.74
N SER A 173 -17.52 -19.23 6.99
CA SER A 173 -17.68 -20.44 6.17
C SER A 173 -16.59 -20.53 5.09
N ALA A 174 -16.32 -19.42 4.40
CA ALA A 174 -15.26 -19.37 3.39
C ALA A 174 -13.85 -19.54 4.01
N LEU A 175 -13.63 -19.01 5.24
CA LEU A 175 -12.36 -19.19 5.96
C LEU A 175 -12.12 -20.65 6.38
N LYS A 176 -13.15 -21.40 6.76
CA LYS A 176 -13.03 -22.83 7.02
C LYS A 176 -12.65 -23.61 5.77
N LYS A 177 -13.24 -23.27 4.63
CA LYS A 177 -12.86 -23.85 3.33
C LYS A 177 -11.43 -23.52 2.96
N LEU A 178 -10.98 -22.27 3.22
CA LEU A 178 -9.60 -21.88 3.03
C LEU A 178 -8.64 -22.75 3.87
N GLU A 179 -9.00 -23.02 5.14
CA GLU A 179 -8.19 -23.87 6.02
C GLU A 179 -8.13 -25.34 5.54
N GLU A 180 -9.22 -25.86 4.96
CA GLU A 180 -9.27 -27.21 4.38
C GLU A 180 -8.37 -27.35 3.15
N GLU A 181 -8.36 -26.31 2.29
CA GLU A 181 -7.63 -26.32 1.01
C GLU A 181 -6.17 -25.84 1.13
N MET A 182 -5.81 -25.14 2.20
CA MET A 182 -4.45 -24.65 2.35
C MET A 182 -3.45 -25.74 2.66
N GLY A 183 -2.35 -25.77 1.93
CA GLY A 183 -1.24 -26.67 2.27
C GLY A 183 -0.59 -26.30 3.61
N PRO A 184 -0.10 -27.30 4.38
CA PRO A 184 0.43 -27.12 5.72
C PRO A 184 1.66 -26.20 5.80
N ARG A 185 2.29 -25.90 4.66
CA ARG A 185 3.50 -25.06 4.55
C ARG A 185 3.25 -23.71 3.90
N SER A 186 2.00 -23.28 3.72
CA SER A 186 1.67 -21.98 3.14
C SER A 186 1.59 -20.91 4.22
N ARG A 187 2.74 -20.31 4.57
CA ARG A 187 2.78 -19.18 5.52
C ARG A 187 1.87 -18.02 5.11
N TYR A 188 1.74 -17.79 3.80
CA TYR A 188 0.89 -16.73 3.28
C TYR A 188 -0.59 -16.99 3.56
N ALA A 189 -1.05 -18.24 3.47
CA ALA A 189 -2.41 -18.61 3.82
C ALA A 189 -2.72 -18.32 5.32
N TYR A 190 -1.79 -18.62 6.22
CA TYR A 190 -1.92 -18.23 7.64
C TYR A 190 -2.03 -16.71 7.82
N HIS A 191 -1.27 -15.92 7.05
CA HIS A 191 -1.38 -14.45 7.09
C HIS A 191 -2.76 -13.96 6.63
N CYS A 192 -3.32 -14.57 5.59
CA CYS A 192 -4.68 -14.28 5.13
C CYS A 192 -5.72 -14.62 6.21
N LEU A 193 -5.63 -15.81 6.80
CA LEU A 193 -6.53 -16.24 7.88
C LEU A 193 -6.50 -15.27 9.07
N ILE A 194 -5.32 -14.92 9.59
CA ILE A 194 -5.19 -13.98 10.71
C ILE A 194 -5.85 -12.63 10.37
N SER A 195 -5.59 -12.11 9.17
CA SER A 195 -6.12 -10.80 8.75
C SER A 195 -7.64 -10.84 8.55
N LEU A 196 -8.18 -11.93 8.03
CA LEU A 196 -9.61 -12.08 7.72
C LEU A 196 -10.42 -12.43 8.96
N TYR A 197 -9.92 -13.29 9.87
CA TYR A 197 -10.55 -13.51 11.17
C TYR A 197 -10.56 -12.24 12.03
N ALA A 198 -9.51 -11.42 11.96
CA ALA A 198 -9.57 -10.08 12.55
C ALA A 198 -10.62 -9.18 11.87
N GLY A 199 -10.91 -9.44 10.60
CA GLY A 199 -11.97 -8.76 9.85
C GLY A 199 -13.38 -9.14 10.29
N THR A 200 -13.61 -10.39 10.74
CA THR A 200 -14.87 -10.85 11.33
C THR A 200 -14.98 -10.60 12.83
N SER A 201 -14.01 -9.88 13.41
CA SER A 201 -13.91 -9.59 14.85
C SER A 201 -13.76 -10.83 15.73
N ASN A 202 -13.18 -11.91 15.21
CA ASN A 202 -13.02 -13.19 15.89
C ASN A 202 -11.60 -13.34 16.48
N LEU A 203 -11.40 -12.80 17.69
CA LEU A 203 -10.09 -12.79 18.37
C LEU A 203 -9.58 -14.20 18.70
N ASP A 204 -10.46 -15.11 19.09
CA ASP A 204 -10.09 -16.48 19.48
C ASP A 204 -9.48 -17.23 18.29
N GLU A 205 -10.10 -17.10 17.10
CA GLU A 205 -9.59 -17.70 15.88
C GLU A 205 -8.26 -17.06 15.44
N VAL A 206 -8.10 -15.75 15.61
CA VAL A 206 -6.81 -15.07 15.35
C VAL A 206 -5.71 -15.69 16.21
N HIS A 207 -5.94 -15.89 17.49
CA HIS A 207 -4.96 -16.53 18.40
C HIS A 207 -4.73 -18.01 18.06
N ARG A 208 -5.78 -18.76 17.73
CA ARG A 208 -5.67 -20.17 17.31
C ARG A 208 -4.78 -20.31 16.07
N VAL A 209 -5.06 -19.51 15.03
CA VAL A 209 -4.30 -19.52 13.77
C VAL A 209 -2.87 -19.05 13.98
N TRP A 210 -2.63 -18.03 14.83
CA TRP A 210 -1.29 -17.59 15.21
C TRP A 210 -0.45 -18.69 15.86
N ASN A 211 -1.04 -19.43 16.79
CA ASN A 211 -0.36 -20.56 17.45
C ASN A 211 -0.08 -21.70 16.45
N SER A 212 -1.00 -21.97 15.53
CA SER A 212 -0.80 -22.95 14.44
C SER A 212 0.35 -22.53 13.52
N LEU A 213 0.45 -21.25 13.14
CA LEU A 213 1.56 -20.72 12.35
C LEU A 213 2.90 -20.93 13.09
N LYS A 214 2.97 -20.57 14.38
CA LYS A 214 4.20 -20.73 15.17
C LYS A 214 4.61 -22.20 15.30
N SER A 215 3.66 -23.10 15.43
CA SER A 215 3.91 -24.55 15.50
C SER A 215 4.36 -25.14 14.16
N GLY A 216 3.81 -24.63 13.05
CA GLY A 216 4.11 -25.12 11.69
C GLY A 216 5.44 -24.63 11.11
N PHE A 217 6.04 -23.59 11.67
CA PHE A 217 7.27 -22.99 11.13
C PHE A 217 8.34 -22.81 12.20
N PRO A 218 9.59 -23.27 11.96
CA PRO A 218 10.69 -23.19 12.93
C PRO A 218 11.04 -21.76 13.36
N LYS A 219 10.77 -20.78 12.50
CA LYS A 219 11.05 -19.37 12.77
C LYS A 219 9.88 -18.50 12.30
N THR A 220 9.33 -17.72 13.19
CA THR A 220 8.35 -16.66 12.86
C THR A 220 9.08 -15.48 12.20
N THR A 221 8.52 -14.90 11.15
CA THR A 221 9.15 -13.79 10.41
C THR A 221 8.61 -12.43 10.84
N ASN A 222 9.36 -11.34 10.56
CA ASN A 222 8.86 -9.97 10.77
C ASN A 222 7.53 -9.71 10.06
N VAL A 223 7.32 -10.33 8.87
CA VAL A 223 6.04 -10.23 8.16
C VAL A 223 4.91 -10.86 8.96
N SER A 224 5.14 -12.03 9.57
CA SER A 224 4.14 -12.72 10.40
C SER A 224 3.79 -11.91 11.64
N TYR A 225 4.80 -11.40 12.36
CA TYR A 225 4.56 -10.52 13.51
C TYR A 225 3.80 -9.27 13.12
N ARG A 226 4.15 -8.63 11.99
CA ARG A 226 3.43 -7.44 11.52
C ARG A 226 1.97 -7.72 11.21
N VAL A 227 1.66 -8.85 10.58
CA VAL A 227 0.28 -9.27 10.33
C VAL A 227 -0.48 -9.47 11.64
N MET A 228 0.13 -10.14 12.62
CA MET A 228 -0.48 -10.36 13.94
C MET A 228 -0.70 -9.03 14.68
N LEU A 229 0.29 -8.15 14.71
CA LEU A 229 0.16 -6.84 15.36
C LEU A 229 -0.97 -5.99 14.73
N HIS A 230 -1.10 -6.00 13.39
CA HIS A 230 -2.23 -5.32 12.73
C HIS A 230 -3.58 -5.96 13.06
N ALA A 231 -3.65 -7.29 13.17
CA ALA A 231 -4.87 -7.97 13.56
C ALA A 231 -5.30 -7.60 14.99
N LEU A 232 -4.34 -7.58 15.94
CA LEU A 232 -4.59 -7.21 17.33
C LEU A 232 -4.95 -5.71 17.48
N ASP A 233 -4.30 -4.81 16.72
CA ASP A 233 -4.67 -3.39 16.65
C ASP A 233 -6.11 -3.21 16.13
N ARG A 234 -6.48 -3.94 15.07
CA ARG A 234 -7.84 -3.90 14.52
C ARG A 234 -8.90 -4.39 15.52
N LEU A 235 -8.58 -5.41 16.29
CA LEU A 235 -9.45 -5.99 17.33
C LEU A 235 -9.42 -5.22 18.65
N ASN A 236 -8.58 -4.20 18.74
CA ASN A 236 -8.33 -3.44 19.96
C ASN A 236 -7.86 -4.30 21.16
N ASP A 237 -7.18 -5.43 20.89
CA ASP A 237 -6.50 -6.23 21.91
C ASP A 237 -5.12 -5.67 22.20
N ILE A 238 -5.07 -4.57 22.96
CA ILE A 238 -3.82 -3.88 23.29
C ILE A 238 -2.89 -4.74 24.16
N ASN A 239 -3.44 -5.59 25.02
CA ASN A 239 -2.65 -6.48 25.85
C ASN A 239 -2.01 -7.60 25.02
N GLY A 240 -2.75 -8.18 24.09
CA GLY A 240 -2.23 -9.14 23.12
C GLY A 240 -1.15 -8.52 22.23
N LEU A 241 -1.39 -7.29 21.76
CA LEU A 241 -0.42 -6.55 20.97
C LEU A 241 0.88 -6.31 21.72
N LYS A 242 0.81 -5.87 22.96
CA LYS A 242 1.97 -5.67 23.82
C LYS A 242 2.80 -6.95 23.96
N ARG A 243 2.16 -8.07 24.34
CA ARG A 243 2.83 -9.38 24.47
C ARG A 243 3.46 -9.84 23.15
N CYS A 244 2.75 -9.68 22.02
CA CYS A 244 3.25 -10.06 20.70
C CYS A 244 4.47 -9.21 20.28
N PHE A 245 4.44 -7.91 20.57
CA PHE A 245 5.55 -7.00 20.29
C PHE A 245 6.78 -7.31 21.15
N GLU A 246 6.62 -7.51 22.46
CA GLU A 246 7.69 -7.90 23.38
C GLU A 246 8.32 -9.26 22.99
N GLU A 247 7.50 -10.25 22.57
CA GLU A 247 7.98 -11.53 22.04
C GLU A 247 8.89 -11.32 20.81
N TRP A 248 8.45 -10.49 19.88
CA TRP A 248 9.24 -10.15 18.69
C TRP A 248 10.55 -9.43 19.09
N GLU A 249 10.46 -8.43 19.92
CA GLU A 249 11.60 -7.59 20.32
C GLU A 249 12.71 -8.38 21.01
N SER A 250 12.32 -9.38 21.83
CA SER A 250 13.26 -10.30 22.50
C SER A 250 13.85 -11.36 21.55
N SER A 251 13.16 -11.69 20.46
CA SER A 251 13.53 -12.77 19.55
C SER A 251 14.45 -12.35 18.41
N TYR A 252 14.58 -11.04 18.12
CA TYR A 252 15.30 -10.52 16.97
C TYR A 252 16.44 -9.59 17.33
N SER A 253 17.60 -9.83 16.70
CA SER A 253 18.78 -8.97 16.79
C SER A 253 18.70 -7.73 15.88
N SER A 254 18.00 -7.83 14.76
CA SER A 254 17.78 -6.73 13.81
C SER A 254 16.43 -6.09 14.04
N TYR A 255 16.42 -4.82 14.39
CA TYR A 255 15.20 -4.08 14.71
C TYR A 255 14.49 -3.63 13.43
N ASP A 256 13.21 -3.99 13.28
CA ASP A 256 12.38 -3.61 12.13
C ASP A 256 11.40 -2.50 12.55
N ILE A 257 11.71 -1.27 12.17
CA ILE A 257 10.92 -0.08 12.52
C ILE A 257 9.45 -0.16 12.07
N ARG A 258 9.13 -1.02 11.08
CA ARG A 258 7.75 -1.17 10.62
C ARG A 258 6.86 -1.80 11.68
N LEU A 259 7.40 -2.69 12.54
CA LEU A 259 6.67 -3.29 13.65
C LEU A 259 6.54 -2.27 14.79
N ALA A 260 7.60 -1.53 15.09
CA ALA A 260 7.56 -0.43 16.06
C ALA A 260 6.48 0.61 15.69
N ASN A 261 6.37 0.97 14.42
CA ASN A 261 5.34 1.90 13.94
C ASN A 261 3.91 1.37 14.17
N VAL A 262 3.67 0.05 14.07
CA VAL A 262 2.36 -0.54 14.40
C VAL A 262 2.08 -0.42 15.89
N ALA A 263 3.06 -0.76 16.73
CA ALA A 263 2.92 -0.66 18.18
C ALA A 263 2.70 0.80 18.65
N ILE A 264 3.50 1.74 18.15
CA ILE A 264 3.34 3.19 18.43
C ILE A 264 1.93 3.64 18.04
N SER A 265 1.46 3.29 16.82
CA SER A 265 0.10 3.65 16.37
C SER A 265 -0.98 3.11 17.29
N ALA A 266 -0.89 1.85 17.70
CA ALA A 266 -1.85 1.21 18.58
C ALA A 266 -1.83 1.83 20.00
N TYR A 267 -0.64 2.11 20.56
CA TYR A 267 -0.52 2.76 21.85
C TYR A 267 -1.08 4.17 21.84
N LEU A 268 -0.78 4.99 20.82
CA LEU A 268 -1.33 6.34 20.70
C LEU A 268 -2.86 6.35 20.54
N LYS A 269 -3.43 5.38 19.81
CA LYS A 269 -4.90 5.23 19.71
C LYS A 269 -5.57 4.98 21.07
N ASN A 270 -4.84 4.35 22.00
CA ASN A 270 -5.30 3.99 23.33
C ASN A 270 -4.78 4.96 24.42
N ASP A 271 -4.32 6.15 24.03
CA ASP A 271 -3.77 7.18 24.94
C ASP A 271 -2.57 6.71 25.80
N MET A 272 -1.89 5.65 25.41
CA MET A 272 -0.72 5.07 26.07
C MET A 272 0.57 5.76 25.57
N ILE A 273 0.71 7.05 25.90
CA ILE A 273 1.78 7.91 25.35
C ILE A 273 3.16 7.43 25.83
N VAL A 274 3.27 7.03 27.09
CA VAL A 274 4.54 6.62 27.69
C VAL A 274 5.09 5.35 27.03
N GLU A 275 4.22 4.37 26.78
CA GLU A 275 4.56 3.14 26.06
C GLU A 275 4.96 3.45 24.62
N ALA A 276 4.23 4.33 23.94
CA ALA A 276 4.57 4.76 22.58
C ALA A 276 5.93 5.46 22.52
N GLU A 277 6.24 6.38 23.44
CA GLU A 277 7.55 7.04 23.53
C GLU A 277 8.66 6.03 23.85
N SER A 278 8.43 5.08 24.74
CA SER A 278 9.40 4.02 25.06
C SER A 278 9.76 3.19 23.82
N VAL A 279 8.78 2.82 23.00
CA VAL A 279 9.02 2.09 21.74
C VAL A 279 9.81 2.94 20.75
N LEU A 280 9.52 4.23 20.64
CA LEU A 280 10.26 5.14 19.76
C LEU A 280 11.72 5.28 20.22
N ASP A 281 11.95 5.49 21.51
CA ASP A 281 13.28 5.62 22.07
C ASP A 281 14.13 4.36 21.87
N GLU A 282 13.52 3.18 22.02
CA GLU A 282 14.20 1.90 21.77
C GLU A 282 14.47 1.70 20.26
N ALA A 283 13.54 2.11 19.38
CA ALA A 283 13.75 2.09 17.95
C ALA A 283 14.93 2.97 17.50
N ILE A 284 15.07 4.17 18.09
CA ILE A 284 16.16 5.09 17.83
C ILE A 284 17.52 4.51 18.27
N LYS A 285 17.54 3.80 19.40
CA LYS A 285 18.76 3.15 19.90
C LYS A 285 19.20 1.95 19.04
N ARG A 286 18.25 1.19 18.50
CA ARG A 286 18.51 -0.11 17.86
C ARG A 286 18.50 -0.10 16.34
N SER A 287 18.16 1.03 15.69
CA SER A 287 18.12 1.14 14.23
C SER A 287 18.52 2.54 13.75
N GLU A 288 18.92 2.63 12.49
CA GLU A 288 19.34 3.90 11.86
C GLU A 288 18.16 4.68 11.24
N GLY A 289 16.93 4.23 11.45
CA GLY A 289 15.74 4.87 10.89
C GLY A 289 15.37 4.37 9.49
N PRO A 290 14.53 5.11 8.77
CA PRO A 290 13.99 6.47 9.06
C PRO A 290 12.80 6.45 10.02
N PHE A 291 12.73 7.41 10.95
CA PHE A 291 11.70 7.49 11.99
C PHE A 291 10.56 8.49 11.68
N PHE A 292 10.57 9.11 10.50
CA PHE A 292 9.62 10.18 10.16
C PHE A 292 8.15 9.77 10.34
N LYS A 293 7.79 8.50 10.08
CA LYS A 293 6.42 8.00 10.30
C LYS A 293 6.03 7.99 11.78
N ALA A 294 6.96 7.63 12.66
CA ALA A 294 6.71 7.64 14.10
C ALA A 294 6.51 9.09 14.58
N TRP A 295 7.40 10.00 14.19
CA TRP A 295 7.27 11.41 14.53
C TRP A 295 5.98 12.04 13.98
N ASP A 296 5.59 11.71 12.73
CA ASP A 296 4.30 12.09 12.15
C ASP A 296 3.12 11.62 13.02
N MET A 297 3.16 10.38 13.51
CA MET A 297 2.10 9.82 14.35
C MET A 297 1.96 10.57 15.67
N PHE A 298 3.07 10.86 16.37
CA PHE A 298 3.05 11.66 17.60
C PHE A 298 2.59 13.08 17.35
N MET A 299 3.11 13.76 16.34
CA MET A 299 2.71 15.12 15.95
C MET A 299 1.20 15.18 15.69
N MET A 300 0.68 14.30 14.83
CA MET A 300 -0.74 14.28 14.50
C MET A 300 -1.63 13.89 15.67
N PHE A 301 -1.16 13.01 16.56
CA PHE A 301 -1.86 12.64 17.78
C PHE A 301 -2.04 13.86 18.70
N PHE A 302 -0.96 14.59 18.98
CA PHE A 302 -1.03 15.78 19.84
C PHE A 302 -1.84 16.93 19.23
N LEU A 303 -1.77 17.13 17.90
CA LEU A 303 -2.62 18.11 17.22
C LEU A 303 -4.11 17.77 17.37
N LYS A 304 -4.49 16.51 17.20
CA LYS A 304 -5.88 16.06 17.41
C LYS A 304 -6.38 16.32 18.85
N GLN A 305 -5.48 16.23 19.82
CA GLN A 305 -5.78 16.54 21.23
C GLN A 305 -5.66 18.04 21.56
N ARG A 306 -5.42 18.91 20.58
CA ARG A 306 -5.19 20.35 20.75
C ARG A 306 -3.99 20.70 21.64
N ARG A 307 -3.04 19.76 21.78
CA ARG A 307 -1.81 19.93 22.56
C ARG A 307 -0.67 20.39 21.65
N VAL A 308 -0.79 21.62 21.15
CA VAL A 308 0.09 22.18 20.09
C VAL A 308 1.57 22.17 20.52
N ASP A 309 1.87 22.56 21.78
CA ASP A 309 3.25 22.57 22.29
C ASP A 309 3.89 21.16 22.26
N SER A 310 3.10 20.15 22.60
CA SER A 310 3.57 18.75 22.53
C SER A 310 3.78 18.28 21.08
N ALA A 311 2.96 18.77 20.14
CA ALA A 311 3.12 18.46 18.73
C ALA A 311 4.40 19.07 18.14
N PHE A 312 4.75 20.30 18.55
CA PHE A 312 5.98 20.96 18.09
C PHE A 312 7.26 20.20 18.45
N LYS A 313 7.27 19.44 19.56
CA LYS A 313 8.40 18.54 19.92
C LYS A 313 8.81 17.59 18.80
N TYR A 314 7.85 17.12 18.01
CA TYR A 314 8.05 16.14 16.93
C TYR A 314 8.04 16.76 15.54
N MET A 315 7.56 17.99 15.42
CA MET A 315 7.23 18.63 14.13
C MET A 315 8.45 18.81 13.23
N GLU A 316 9.57 19.32 13.75
CA GLU A 316 10.78 19.54 12.97
C GLU A 316 11.31 18.21 12.40
N SER A 317 11.36 17.16 13.20
CA SER A 317 11.79 15.82 12.80
C SER A 317 10.80 15.15 11.82
N ALA A 318 9.49 15.33 12.03
CA ALA A 318 8.45 14.77 11.17
C ALA A 318 8.45 15.44 9.79
N LEU A 319 8.45 16.77 9.76
CA LEU A 319 8.32 17.55 8.52
C LEU A 319 9.64 17.67 7.74
N GLY A 320 10.79 17.49 8.38
CA GLY A 320 12.10 17.54 7.73
C GLY A 320 12.36 16.42 6.74
N HIS A 321 11.64 15.31 6.79
CA HIS A 321 11.82 14.20 5.86
C HIS A 321 11.07 14.42 4.54
N PRO A 322 11.73 14.26 3.34
CA PRO A 322 11.10 14.53 2.04
C PRO A 322 9.82 13.70 1.76
N LYS A 323 9.71 12.52 2.36
CA LYS A 323 8.54 11.62 2.22
C LYS A 323 7.42 11.89 3.24
N SER A 324 7.55 12.91 4.08
CA SER A 324 6.46 13.30 4.99
C SER A 324 5.33 13.95 4.17
N GLU A 325 4.14 13.37 4.26
CA GLU A 325 2.92 13.84 3.61
C GLU A 325 2.03 14.64 4.57
N SER A 326 2.54 14.94 5.77
CA SER A 326 1.75 15.56 6.82
C SER A 326 1.72 17.09 6.74
N VAL A 327 2.54 17.73 5.93
CA VAL A 327 2.59 19.20 5.80
C VAL A 327 1.19 19.77 5.53
N ASP A 328 0.52 19.27 4.49
CA ASP A 328 -0.81 19.74 4.11
C ASP A 328 -1.86 19.55 5.22
N LYS A 329 -1.77 18.46 5.95
CA LYS A 329 -2.68 18.16 7.08
C LYS A 329 -2.48 19.12 8.23
N VAL A 330 -1.21 19.47 8.52
CA VAL A 330 -0.88 20.41 9.61
C VAL A 330 -1.26 21.83 9.23
N LEU A 331 -0.99 22.24 7.97
CA LEU A 331 -1.44 23.54 7.45
C LEU A 331 -2.96 23.69 7.60
N LYS A 332 -3.70 22.71 7.10
CA LYS A 332 -5.16 22.68 7.18
C LYS A 332 -5.67 22.69 8.61
N TYR A 333 -5.02 21.96 9.53
CA TYR A 333 -5.38 21.99 10.95
C TYR A 333 -5.32 23.38 11.55
N PHE A 334 -4.23 24.14 11.32
CA PHE A 334 -4.11 25.50 11.86
C PHE A 334 -5.07 26.49 11.21
N GLU A 335 -5.41 26.31 9.93
CA GLU A 335 -6.42 27.09 9.23
C GLU A 335 -7.82 26.86 9.84
N GLU A 336 -8.22 25.61 10.04
CA GLU A 336 -9.50 25.21 10.63
C GLU A 336 -9.66 25.69 12.08
N GLU A 337 -8.59 25.57 12.89
CA GLU A 337 -8.57 26.04 14.29
C GLU A 337 -8.35 27.56 14.42
N LYS A 338 -8.13 28.29 13.30
CA LYS A 338 -7.83 29.73 13.26
C LYS A 338 -6.66 30.13 14.18
N ASN A 339 -5.71 29.22 14.34
CA ASN A 339 -4.58 29.36 15.24
C ASN A 339 -3.38 30.00 14.51
N VAL A 340 -3.35 31.31 14.49
CA VAL A 340 -2.29 32.10 13.83
C VAL A 340 -0.92 31.82 14.43
N ASP A 341 -0.81 31.75 15.76
CA ASP A 341 0.47 31.56 16.43
C ASP A 341 1.08 30.18 16.08
N GLY A 342 0.23 29.14 16.02
CA GLY A 342 0.63 27.81 15.56
C GLY A 342 1.02 27.79 14.08
N ALA A 343 0.30 28.49 13.21
CA ALA A 343 0.61 28.57 11.79
C ALA A 343 1.95 29.32 11.54
N GLU A 344 2.21 30.39 12.30
CA GLU A 344 3.49 31.11 12.26
C GLU A 344 4.67 30.22 12.67
N GLU A 345 4.53 29.46 13.77
CA GLU A 345 5.59 28.56 14.22
C GLU A 345 5.79 27.39 13.25
N LEU A 346 4.71 26.91 12.59
CA LEU A 346 4.82 25.94 11.51
C LEU A 346 5.63 26.51 10.34
N CYS A 347 5.36 27.73 9.87
CA CYS A 347 6.12 28.36 8.80
C CYS A 347 7.61 28.51 9.16
N LYS A 348 7.92 28.89 10.40
CA LYS A 348 9.29 28.92 10.90
C LYS A 348 9.96 27.52 10.85
N THR A 349 9.24 26.49 11.26
CA THR A 349 9.71 25.11 11.22
C THR A 349 9.93 24.65 9.77
N LEU A 350 8.99 24.93 8.86
CA LEU A 350 9.14 24.60 7.44
C LEU A 350 10.33 25.33 6.81
N LYS A 351 10.58 26.57 7.20
CA LYS A 351 11.78 27.31 6.77
C LYS A 351 13.07 26.66 7.23
N LYS A 352 13.17 26.23 8.50
CA LYS A 352 14.34 25.52 9.04
C LYS A 352 14.64 24.22 8.28
N VAL A 353 13.62 23.50 7.82
CA VAL A 353 13.77 22.23 7.10
C VAL A 353 13.76 22.39 5.58
N ASN A 354 13.87 23.61 5.05
CA ASN A 354 13.86 23.97 3.63
C ASN A 354 12.64 23.43 2.86
N ARG A 355 11.45 23.50 3.49
CA ARG A 355 10.16 23.07 2.90
C ARG A 355 9.11 24.19 2.90
N LEU A 356 9.50 25.41 3.17
CA LEU A 356 8.62 26.58 3.09
C LEU A 356 8.40 26.92 1.61
N ASP A 357 7.13 26.94 1.20
CA ASP A 357 6.73 27.22 -0.18
C ASP A 357 5.53 28.17 -0.23
N SER A 358 5.08 28.50 -1.45
CA SER A 358 3.90 29.36 -1.67
C SER A 358 2.63 28.82 -1.04
N LYS A 359 2.47 27.50 -0.98
CA LYS A 359 1.30 26.84 -0.38
C LYS A 359 1.24 27.03 1.15
N ALA A 360 2.40 26.97 1.80
CA ALA A 360 2.48 27.23 3.23
C ALA A 360 2.12 28.68 3.57
N TYR A 361 2.57 29.64 2.76
CA TYR A 361 2.18 31.04 2.94
C TYR A 361 0.70 31.28 2.57
N ASP A 362 0.15 30.65 1.53
CA ASP A 362 -1.29 30.73 1.21
C ASP A 362 -2.13 30.28 2.41
N SER A 363 -1.82 29.14 3.02
CA SER A 363 -2.50 28.66 4.20
C SER A 363 -2.33 29.57 5.42
N LEU A 364 -1.13 30.14 5.60
CA LEU A 364 -0.88 31.12 6.66
C LEU A 364 -1.77 32.37 6.49
N LEU A 365 -1.85 32.93 5.28
CA LEU A 365 -2.72 34.08 4.98
C LEU A 365 -4.20 33.74 5.21
N ARG A 366 -4.66 32.58 4.77
CA ARG A 366 -6.02 32.09 5.04
C ARG A 366 -6.29 31.98 6.54
N THR A 367 -5.31 31.51 7.32
CA THR A 367 -5.41 31.43 8.77
C THR A 367 -5.57 32.81 9.41
N TYR A 368 -4.80 33.81 8.94
CA TYR A 368 -4.95 35.21 9.39
C TYR A 368 -6.34 35.75 9.09
N ILE A 369 -6.83 35.55 7.85
CA ILE A 369 -8.16 35.97 7.42
C ILE A 369 -9.24 35.29 8.27
N ALA A 370 -9.17 33.99 8.45
CA ALA A 370 -10.12 33.22 9.23
C ALA A 370 -10.14 33.62 10.71
N ALA A 371 -9.00 34.11 11.25
CA ALA A 371 -8.88 34.62 12.60
C ALA A 371 -9.24 36.11 12.73
N GLY A 372 -9.48 36.82 11.62
CA GLY A 372 -9.74 38.27 11.61
C GLY A 372 -8.53 39.09 12.06
N LYS A 373 -7.31 38.59 11.87
CA LYS A 373 -6.06 39.27 12.24
C LYS A 373 -5.38 39.87 11.00
N SER A 374 -4.55 40.90 11.18
CA SER A 374 -3.72 41.49 10.14
C SER A 374 -2.24 41.30 10.44
N ALA A 375 -1.43 41.30 9.39
CA ALA A 375 0.03 41.17 9.45
C ALA A 375 0.68 42.15 8.44
N PRO A 376 0.92 43.44 8.83
CA PRO A 376 1.42 44.45 7.91
C PRO A 376 2.80 44.16 7.29
N ASP A 377 3.63 43.36 7.95
CA ASP A 377 4.97 42.97 7.52
C ASP A 377 4.99 41.72 6.61
N MET A 378 3.86 41.09 6.36
CA MET A 378 3.77 39.82 5.66
C MET A 378 4.33 39.89 4.22
N ARG A 379 4.08 41.00 3.49
CA ARG A 379 4.59 41.23 2.15
C ARG A 379 6.14 41.23 2.12
N MET A 380 6.75 41.93 3.04
CA MET A 380 8.23 41.95 3.13
C MET A 380 8.82 40.59 3.46
N ARG A 381 8.11 39.81 4.30
CA ARG A 381 8.54 38.44 4.67
C ARG A 381 8.51 37.51 3.46
N ILE A 382 7.45 37.53 2.67
CA ILE A 382 7.26 36.71 1.48
C ILE A 382 8.33 37.03 0.42
N GLU A 383 8.60 38.32 0.21
CA GLU A 383 9.65 38.78 -0.69
C GLU A 383 11.05 38.33 -0.21
N ALA A 384 11.33 38.46 1.09
CA ALA A 384 12.59 38.03 1.69
C ALA A 384 12.82 36.50 1.59
N ASP A 385 11.76 35.73 1.59
CA ASP A 385 11.80 34.27 1.43
C ASP A 385 11.78 33.81 -0.05
N GLY A 386 11.73 34.77 -1.01
CA GLY A 386 11.79 34.49 -2.43
C GLY A 386 10.58 33.74 -2.99
N ILE A 387 9.41 33.88 -2.38
CA ILE A 387 8.19 33.21 -2.80
C ILE A 387 7.51 34.00 -3.92
N GLU A 388 7.19 33.34 -5.01
CA GLU A 388 6.47 33.92 -6.15
C GLU A 388 5.00 34.18 -5.79
N VAL A 389 4.55 35.39 -6.07
CA VAL A 389 3.17 35.86 -5.81
C VAL A 389 2.38 35.83 -7.10
N ASN A 390 1.30 35.04 -7.15
CA ASN A 390 0.34 35.05 -8.24
C ASN A 390 -0.88 35.97 -7.90
N SER A 391 -1.79 36.16 -8.85
CA SER A 391 -2.95 37.04 -8.68
C SER A 391 -3.91 36.64 -7.56
N GLU A 392 -4.07 35.33 -7.31
CA GLU A 392 -4.92 34.83 -6.22
C GLU A 392 -4.27 35.09 -4.85
N PHE A 393 -2.98 34.87 -4.76
CA PHE A 393 -2.18 35.13 -3.57
C PHE A 393 -2.12 36.64 -3.23
N GLU A 394 -2.08 37.51 -4.23
CA GLU A 394 -2.12 38.99 -4.06
C GLU A 394 -3.42 39.44 -3.38
N ASN A 395 -4.57 38.87 -3.74
CA ASN A 395 -5.86 39.17 -3.11
C ASN A 395 -5.88 38.82 -1.61
N LEU A 396 -5.25 37.70 -1.23
CA LEU A 396 -5.12 37.33 0.19
C LEU A 396 -4.21 38.30 0.93
N LEU A 397 -3.11 38.70 0.30
CA LEU A 397 -2.17 39.68 0.86
C LEU A 397 -2.81 41.04 1.10
N GLU A 398 -3.61 41.54 0.16
CA GLU A 398 -4.35 42.82 0.34
C GLU A 398 -5.32 42.77 1.53
N THR A 399 -5.89 41.62 1.80
CA THR A 399 -6.80 41.43 2.95
C THR A 399 -6.06 41.41 4.28
N VAL A 400 -4.86 40.78 4.32
CA VAL A 400 -4.06 40.61 5.55
C VAL A 400 -3.17 41.81 5.83
N CYS A 401 -2.70 42.50 4.77
CA CYS A 401 -1.84 43.68 4.82
C CYS A 401 -2.60 44.91 4.29
N PRO A 402 -3.56 45.47 5.02
CA PRO A 402 -4.21 46.68 4.59
C PRO A 402 -3.17 47.80 4.50
N LYS A 403 -3.25 48.59 3.40
CA LYS A 403 -2.35 49.74 3.14
C LYS A 403 -2.45 50.79 4.18
#